data_e91467c12917934774b3aae6c0cdbbbb
#
_entry.id   e91467c12917934774b3aae6c0cdbbbb
#
_cell.length_a   1.000
_cell.length_b   1.000
_cell.length_c   1.000
_cell.angle_alpha   90.00
_cell.angle_beta   90.00
_cell.angle_gamma   90.00
#
_symmetry.space_group_name_H-M   'P 1'
#
loop_
_entity.id
_entity.type
_entity.pdbx_description
1 polymer ?
#
loop_
_entity_poly.entity_id
_entity_poly.type
_entity_poly.pdbx_seq_one_letter_code
_entity_poly.pdbx_strand_id
1 'polypeptide(L)'
;MTPTIDDDAGHTPLRVFDSVKALAFIGDLSMGQPTDHSLRTGWLAARLAEAAGIDATACDTVREASMLRWSGCTANAAGFADVFGDDITSRVAMLEGRVDWIEPLEALGGVAAVLAPLAQIHCEVSGEIARMLGLAPATETALRHIFETWDGNGLPARLEKATVPVPVYVIGLAGDLEVFARTYGVERALGLLAQRADTRYPTRFVDTAARHAPSWLTELDQLSPADLDAALTTSRMQQATSAELIADVIDLKLPWMTGFSRAVAATAAAGCARLTPDEAAHRRVYRAGLIHGIGRAAVPNNVWNMARGLPPSAWEKVRLVPYWTWRAGQQAGALGEAAELASHAYERLDGSGYFRAARNAALSLEARILAASVVWVALRSARPWRAAFSADAAAKQLRDEAASGRLDGHAVEAVLGDGAAVARRAPSGTSQGARLSAREIDVLRAISRGASNKEVAQELALSPSTVRTHVESVFRKLECSTRAVATLRASAMGLL
;
A
#
# COMPACT_ATOMS: atom_id res chain seq x y z
N MET A 1 12.01 -8.37 22.70
CA MET A 1 12.92 -7.21 22.63
C MET A 1 13.31 -7.03 21.19
N THR A 2 12.71 -6.05 20.55
CA THR A 2 13.07 -5.59 19.20
C THR A 2 14.48 -5.01 19.30
N PRO A 3 15.39 -5.27 18.36
CA PRO A 3 16.67 -4.57 18.38
C PRO A 3 16.37 -3.10 18.11
N THR A 4 16.62 -2.27 19.10
CA THR A 4 16.75 -0.83 18.99
C THR A 4 17.89 -0.56 18.01
N ILE A 5 17.56 -0.07 16.83
CA ILE A 5 18.53 0.62 15.98
C ILE A 5 18.77 1.94 16.70
N ASP A 6 19.98 2.12 17.23
CA ASP A 6 20.40 3.30 17.96
C ASP A 6 20.03 4.58 17.21
N ASP A 7 19.41 5.49 17.96
CA ASP A 7 19.21 6.90 17.63
C ASP A 7 20.61 7.53 17.40
N ASP A 8 20.99 7.70 16.13
CA ASP A 8 22.18 8.44 15.79
C ASP A 8 21.83 9.80 15.19
N ALA A 9 22.47 10.82 15.75
CA ALA A 9 22.21 12.23 15.53
C ALA A 9 22.24 12.60 14.02
N GLY A 10 21.09 13.03 13.49
CA GLY A 10 20.99 13.63 12.16
C GLY A 10 19.81 13.20 11.29
N HIS A 11 19.07 12.15 11.63
CA HIS A 11 17.89 11.74 10.85
C HIS A 11 16.62 11.78 11.70
N THR A 12 15.59 12.42 11.18
CA THR A 12 14.26 12.39 11.81
C THR A 12 13.76 10.93 11.80
N PRO A 13 13.50 10.32 12.97
CA PRO A 13 12.97 8.97 13.04
C PRO A 13 11.61 8.90 12.37
N LEU A 14 11.35 7.83 11.59
CA LEU A 14 10.03 7.60 11.00
C LEU A 14 9.04 7.28 12.12
N ARG A 15 7.95 8.03 12.19
CA ARG A 15 6.86 7.81 13.14
C ARG A 15 5.73 7.03 12.49
N VAL A 16 4.89 6.41 13.30
CA VAL A 16 3.66 5.76 12.84
C VAL A 16 2.80 6.73 12.02
N PHE A 17 2.71 8.00 12.42
CA PHE A 17 1.98 9.02 11.67
C PHE A 17 2.49 9.20 10.23
N ASP A 18 3.80 9.21 10.03
CA ASP A 18 4.40 9.32 8.68
C ASP A 18 4.07 8.09 7.83
N SER A 19 4.10 6.90 8.43
CA SER A 19 3.72 5.67 7.74
C SER A 19 2.23 5.63 7.41
N VAL A 20 1.37 6.09 8.32
CA VAL A 20 -0.08 6.23 8.08
C VAL A 20 -0.35 7.20 6.94
N LYS A 21 0.34 8.36 6.89
CA LYS A 21 0.24 9.31 5.77
C LYS A 21 0.67 8.70 4.44
N ALA A 22 1.76 7.96 4.42
CA ALA A 22 2.22 7.27 3.20
C ALA A 22 1.22 6.19 2.74
N LEU A 23 0.64 5.43 3.68
CA LEU A 23 -0.38 4.42 3.40
C LEU A 23 -1.71 5.06 2.96
N ALA A 24 -2.09 6.20 3.54
CA ALA A 24 -3.22 7.02 3.08
C ALA A 24 -3.03 7.47 1.63
N PHE A 25 -1.83 8.00 1.32
CA PHE A 25 -1.46 8.40 -0.03
C PHE A 25 -1.57 7.24 -1.05
N ILE A 26 -1.05 6.05 -0.69
CA ILE A 26 -1.17 4.83 -1.51
C ILE A 26 -2.65 4.46 -1.71
N GLY A 27 -3.44 4.54 -0.64
CA GLY A 27 -4.87 4.27 -0.67
C GLY A 27 -5.62 5.22 -1.60
N ASP A 28 -5.38 6.52 -1.47
CA ASP A 28 -6.00 7.56 -2.30
C ASP A 28 -5.67 7.38 -3.78
N LEU A 29 -4.40 7.13 -4.12
CA LEU A 29 -4.00 6.79 -5.49
C LEU A 29 -4.71 5.53 -6.01
N SER A 30 -4.79 4.47 -5.19
CA SER A 30 -5.47 3.22 -5.55
C SER A 30 -6.97 3.40 -5.78
N MET A 31 -7.58 4.40 -5.13
CA MET A 31 -8.99 4.76 -5.28
C MET A 31 -9.23 5.82 -6.34
N GLY A 32 -8.17 6.32 -7.00
CA GLY A 32 -8.26 7.40 -7.97
C GLY A 32 -8.72 8.73 -7.38
N GLN A 33 -8.47 8.94 -6.09
CA GLN A 33 -8.83 10.15 -5.36
C GLN A 33 -7.66 11.15 -5.32
N PRO A 34 -7.91 12.44 -5.03
CA PRO A 34 -6.85 13.39 -4.66
C PRO A 34 -6.02 12.83 -3.50
N THR A 35 -4.73 13.12 -3.51
CA THR A 35 -3.77 12.51 -2.58
C THR A 35 -3.90 12.94 -1.11
N ASP A 36 -4.78 13.88 -0.82
CA ASP A 36 -5.15 14.36 0.50
C ASP A 36 -6.57 13.92 0.95
N HIS A 37 -7.28 13.13 0.12
CA HIS A 37 -8.65 12.69 0.40
C HIS A 37 -8.78 12.01 1.76
N SER A 38 -7.90 11.08 2.10
CA SER A 38 -7.94 10.37 3.38
C SER A 38 -7.67 11.30 4.57
N LEU A 39 -6.79 12.28 4.43
CA LEU A 39 -6.52 13.29 5.48
C LEU A 39 -7.73 14.20 5.66
N ARG A 40 -8.31 14.70 4.57
CA ARG A 40 -9.53 15.52 4.59
C ARG A 40 -10.71 14.76 5.21
N THR A 41 -10.88 13.50 4.83
CA THR A 41 -11.88 12.59 5.43
C THR A 41 -11.64 12.43 6.92
N GLY A 42 -10.40 12.23 7.36
CA GLY A 42 -10.02 12.08 8.76
C GLY A 42 -10.39 13.31 9.59
N TRP A 43 -10.12 14.51 9.07
CA TRP A 43 -10.47 15.75 9.72
C TRP A 43 -12.00 15.94 9.83
N LEU A 44 -12.74 15.74 8.74
CA LEU A 44 -14.20 15.83 8.73
C LEU A 44 -14.83 14.81 9.70
N ALA A 45 -14.30 13.59 9.73
CA ALA A 45 -14.76 12.53 10.62
C ALA A 45 -14.50 12.89 12.09
N ALA A 46 -13.34 13.48 12.43
CA ALA A 46 -13.05 13.94 13.77
C ALA A 46 -14.02 15.05 14.21
N ARG A 47 -14.28 16.04 13.34
CA ARG A 47 -15.26 17.12 13.62
C ARG A 47 -16.68 16.57 13.81
N LEU A 48 -17.08 15.59 12.98
CA LEU A 48 -18.38 14.92 13.12
C LEU A 48 -18.47 14.15 14.44
N ALA A 49 -17.43 13.42 14.82
CA ALA A 49 -17.37 12.67 16.06
C ALA A 49 -17.52 13.58 17.27
N GLU A 50 -16.76 14.69 17.31
CA GLU A 50 -16.80 15.69 18.38
C GLU A 50 -18.20 16.33 18.49
N ALA A 51 -18.77 16.79 17.37
CA ALA A 51 -20.09 17.41 17.33
C ALA A 51 -21.23 16.44 17.67
N ALA A 52 -21.05 15.15 17.45
CA ALA A 52 -21.99 14.09 17.82
C ALA A 52 -21.83 13.61 19.29
N GLY A 53 -20.88 14.18 20.06
CA GLY A 53 -20.66 13.82 21.47
C GLY A 53 -20.01 12.45 21.67
N ILE A 54 -19.20 12.00 20.71
CA ILE A 54 -18.44 10.74 20.79
C ILE A 54 -17.28 10.95 21.79
N ASP A 55 -17.00 9.94 22.61
CA ASP A 55 -15.91 10.01 23.58
C ASP A 55 -14.52 10.15 22.96
N ALA A 56 -13.55 10.67 23.71
CA ALA A 56 -12.22 10.96 23.21
C ALA A 56 -11.47 9.73 22.64
N THR A 57 -11.64 8.56 23.25
CA THR A 57 -11.00 7.31 22.80
C THR A 57 -11.54 6.87 21.45
N ALA A 58 -12.86 6.97 21.25
CA ALA A 58 -13.48 6.68 19.97
C ALA A 58 -13.14 7.76 18.92
N CYS A 59 -12.95 9.02 19.31
CA CYS A 59 -12.43 10.07 18.42
C CYS A 59 -11.01 9.76 17.91
N ASP A 60 -10.12 9.22 18.75
CA ASP A 60 -8.80 8.76 18.30
C ASP A 60 -8.92 7.59 17.29
N THR A 61 -9.82 6.62 17.57
CA THR A 61 -10.14 5.55 16.63
C THR A 61 -10.63 6.10 15.28
N VAL A 62 -11.48 7.13 15.30
CA VAL A 62 -11.96 7.79 14.08
C VAL A 62 -10.81 8.41 13.28
N ARG A 63 -9.89 9.15 13.93
CA ARG A 63 -8.72 9.74 13.27
C ARG A 63 -7.85 8.67 12.62
N GLU A 64 -7.47 7.64 13.40
CA GLU A 64 -6.59 6.56 12.94
C GLU A 64 -7.20 5.75 11.79
N ALA A 65 -8.45 5.30 11.94
CA ALA A 65 -9.10 4.45 10.95
C ALA A 65 -9.49 5.20 9.67
N SER A 66 -9.82 6.49 9.74
CA SER A 66 -10.13 7.30 8.56
C SER A 66 -8.96 7.35 7.58
N MET A 67 -7.75 7.59 8.09
CA MET A 67 -6.56 7.68 7.25
C MET A 67 -6.15 6.32 6.66
N LEU A 68 -6.45 5.21 7.34
CA LEU A 68 -6.16 3.85 6.87
C LEU A 68 -7.31 3.21 6.11
N ARG A 69 -8.44 3.91 5.92
CA ARG A 69 -9.65 3.39 5.28
C ARG A 69 -9.39 2.68 3.95
N TRP A 70 -8.43 3.15 3.16
CA TRP A 70 -8.11 2.62 1.84
C TRP A 70 -6.81 1.81 1.77
N SER A 71 -6.17 1.55 2.92
CA SER A 71 -4.88 0.86 2.97
C SER A 71 -4.92 -0.59 2.45
N GLY A 72 -6.09 -1.24 2.48
CA GLY A 72 -6.30 -2.58 1.93
C GLY A 72 -6.53 -2.63 0.41
N CYS A 73 -6.64 -1.48 -0.28
CA CYS A 73 -6.96 -1.43 -1.72
C CYS A 73 -5.88 -2.03 -2.62
N THR A 74 -4.63 -2.06 -2.18
CA THR A 74 -3.56 -2.73 -2.92
C THR A 74 -3.77 -4.24 -2.94
N ALA A 75 -4.21 -4.83 -1.84
CA ALA A 75 -4.37 -6.27 -1.69
C ALA A 75 -5.51 -6.87 -2.53
N ASN A 76 -6.56 -6.11 -2.82
CA ASN A 76 -7.68 -6.55 -3.65
C ASN A 76 -7.66 -5.98 -5.08
N ALA A 77 -6.58 -5.24 -5.45
CA ALA A 77 -6.48 -4.59 -6.76
C ALA A 77 -6.54 -5.59 -7.93
N ALA A 78 -5.88 -6.74 -7.80
CA ALA A 78 -5.93 -7.79 -8.81
C ALA A 78 -7.36 -8.30 -9.03
N GLY A 79 -8.10 -8.58 -7.96
CA GLY A 79 -9.49 -9.03 -8.06
C GLY A 79 -10.43 -7.96 -8.65
N PHE A 80 -10.21 -6.68 -8.34
CA PHE A 80 -10.93 -5.59 -9.01
C PHE A 80 -10.61 -5.54 -10.52
N ALA A 81 -9.35 -5.69 -10.89
CA ALA A 81 -8.94 -5.69 -12.30
C ALA A 81 -9.50 -6.90 -13.06
N ASP A 82 -9.62 -8.05 -12.43
CA ASP A 82 -10.24 -9.24 -13.03
C ASP A 82 -11.72 -9.04 -13.36
N VAL A 83 -12.43 -8.25 -12.55
CA VAL A 83 -13.86 -7.96 -12.74
C VAL A 83 -14.07 -6.78 -13.69
N PHE A 84 -13.34 -5.69 -13.52
CA PHE A 84 -13.61 -4.41 -14.18
C PHE A 84 -12.59 -4.03 -15.26
N GLY A 85 -11.49 -4.74 -15.37
CA GLY A 85 -10.37 -4.39 -16.26
C GLY A 85 -9.50 -3.27 -15.68
N ASP A 86 -10.06 -2.11 -15.35
CA ASP A 86 -9.39 -0.98 -14.69
C ASP A 86 -9.85 -0.85 -13.24
N ASP A 87 -9.00 -1.27 -12.31
CA ASP A 87 -9.28 -1.27 -10.87
C ASP A 87 -9.42 0.14 -10.29
N ILE A 88 -8.83 1.16 -10.89
CA ILE A 88 -8.87 2.55 -10.40
C ILE A 88 -10.13 3.26 -10.88
N THR A 89 -10.40 3.23 -12.18
CA THR A 89 -11.58 3.93 -12.76
C THR A 89 -12.90 3.39 -12.20
N SER A 90 -13.00 2.08 -11.98
CA SER A 90 -14.20 1.47 -11.37
C SER A 90 -14.42 1.92 -9.92
N ARG A 91 -13.35 2.10 -9.15
CA ARG A 91 -13.44 2.61 -7.78
C ARG A 91 -13.84 4.07 -7.71
N VAL A 92 -13.36 4.90 -8.64
CA VAL A 92 -13.82 6.30 -8.76
C VAL A 92 -15.35 6.32 -8.99
N ALA A 93 -15.85 5.56 -9.96
CA ALA A 93 -17.29 5.50 -10.27
C ALA A 93 -18.11 5.01 -9.06
N MET A 94 -17.60 4.01 -8.32
CA MET A 94 -18.22 3.50 -7.11
C MET A 94 -18.32 4.56 -6.01
N LEU A 95 -17.25 5.32 -5.75
CA LEU A 95 -17.21 6.35 -4.71
C LEU A 95 -18.11 7.54 -5.06
N GLU A 96 -18.13 7.94 -6.33
CA GLU A 96 -19.00 9.00 -6.81
C GLU A 96 -20.49 8.60 -6.82
N GLY A 97 -20.82 7.33 -6.57
CA GLY A 97 -22.21 6.85 -6.58
C GLY A 97 -22.79 6.79 -7.99
N ARG A 98 -21.97 6.68 -9.02
CA ARG A 98 -22.42 6.47 -10.40
C ARG A 98 -23.05 5.09 -10.53
N VAL A 99 -23.88 4.88 -11.53
CA VAL A 99 -24.56 3.58 -11.75
C VAL A 99 -23.82 2.67 -12.74
N ASP A 100 -22.96 3.24 -13.56
CA ASP A 100 -22.28 2.57 -14.67
C ASP A 100 -21.28 1.46 -14.24
N TRP A 101 -20.83 1.46 -12.97
CA TRP A 101 -19.97 0.39 -12.44
C TRP A 101 -20.74 -0.88 -12.01
N ILE A 102 -22.09 -0.81 -11.89
CA ILE A 102 -22.93 -1.91 -11.41
C ILE A 102 -23.23 -2.92 -12.53
N GLU A 103 -23.41 -2.44 -13.75
CA GLU A 103 -23.82 -3.26 -14.90
C GLU A 103 -22.98 -4.54 -15.09
N PRO A 104 -21.64 -4.51 -15.02
CA PRO A 104 -20.84 -5.72 -15.15
C PRO A 104 -21.09 -6.76 -14.06
N LEU A 105 -21.59 -6.33 -12.88
CA LEU A 105 -21.77 -7.21 -11.72
C LEU A 105 -23.04 -8.05 -11.80
N GLU A 106 -24.06 -7.58 -12.51
CA GLU A 106 -25.33 -8.30 -12.64
C GLU A 106 -25.14 -9.66 -13.30
N ALA A 107 -24.33 -9.73 -14.36
CA ALA A 107 -23.96 -10.97 -15.04
C ALA A 107 -23.14 -11.94 -14.16
N LEU A 108 -22.51 -11.45 -13.11
CA LEU A 108 -21.65 -12.21 -12.18
C LEU A 108 -22.34 -12.59 -10.86
N GLY A 109 -23.65 -12.42 -10.76
CA GLY A 109 -24.45 -12.77 -9.58
C GLY A 109 -24.76 -11.59 -8.65
N GLY A 110 -24.49 -10.37 -9.11
CA GLY A 110 -24.83 -9.13 -8.42
C GLY A 110 -23.71 -8.56 -7.54
N VAL A 111 -23.93 -7.33 -7.08
CA VAL A 111 -22.94 -6.53 -6.33
C VAL A 111 -22.39 -7.27 -5.12
N ALA A 112 -23.27 -7.84 -4.28
CA ALA A 112 -22.85 -8.49 -3.04
C ALA A 112 -22.01 -9.76 -3.30
N ALA A 113 -22.37 -10.56 -4.29
CA ALA A 113 -21.63 -11.80 -4.61
C ALA A 113 -20.19 -11.51 -5.07
N VAL A 114 -20.01 -10.46 -5.86
CA VAL A 114 -18.68 -10.09 -6.40
C VAL A 114 -17.86 -9.30 -5.39
N LEU A 115 -18.48 -8.36 -4.67
CA LEU A 115 -17.73 -7.47 -3.78
C LEU A 115 -17.43 -8.08 -2.41
N ALA A 116 -18.22 -9.08 -1.92
CA ALA A 116 -17.99 -9.63 -0.58
C ALA A 116 -16.57 -10.20 -0.39
N PRO A 117 -16.02 -11.04 -1.29
CA PRO A 117 -14.65 -11.53 -1.14
C PRO A 117 -13.61 -10.42 -1.25
N LEU A 118 -13.85 -9.40 -2.08
CA LEU A 118 -12.94 -8.25 -2.25
C LEU A 118 -12.96 -7.34 -1.02
N ALA A 119 -14.14 -7.13 -0.44
CA ALA A 119 -14.31 -6.38 0.81
C ALA A 119 -13.64 -7.12 1.98
N GLN A 120 -13.79 -8.43 2.07
CA GLN A 120 -13.14 -9.24 3.11
C GLN A 120 -11.61 -9.08 3.05
N ILE A 121 -11.00 -9.23 1.88
CA ILE A 121 -9.54 -9.04 1.70
C ILE A 121 -9.14 -7.64 2.15
N HIS A 122 -9.85 -6.62 1.70
CA HIS A 122 -9.57 -5.22 2.05
C HIS A 122 -9.64 -4.99 3.56
N CYS A 123 -10.75 -5.37 4.20
CA CYS A 123 -11.00 -5.13 5.62
C CYS A 123 -9.99 -5.86 6.51
N GLU A 124 -9.66 -7.12 6.18
CA GLU A 124 -8.66 -7.88 6.92
C GLU A 124 -7.26 -7.28 6.79
N VAL A 125 -6.86 -6.86 5.59
CA VAL A 125 -5.55 -6.24 5.36
C VAL A 125 -5.46 -4.89 6.06
N SER A 126 -6.49 -4.04 5.98
CA SER A 126 -6.50 -2.74 6.67
C SER A 126 -6.43 -2.90 8.19
N GLY A 127 -7.19 -3.85 8.76
CA GLY A 127 -7.10 -4.18 10.18
C GLY A 127 -5.72 -4.71 10.58
N GLU A 128 -5.13 -5.60 9.77
CA GLU A 128 -3.77 -6.11 10.01
C GLU A 128 -2.70 -5.01 9.97
N ILE A 129 -2.81 -4.07 9.05
CA ILE A 129 -1.93 -2.89 8.96
C ILE A 129 -2.02 -2.07 10.27
N ALA A 130 -3.23 -1.80 10.78
CA ALA A 130 -3.39 -1.09 12.04
C ALA A 130 -2.74 -1.83 13.21
N ARG A 131 -2.91 -3.16 13.27
CA ARG A 131 -2.27 -4.02 14.29
C ARG A 131 -0.74 -3.97 14.20
N MET A 132 -0.17 -4.06 12.98
CA MET A 132 1.27 -4.00 12.76
C MET A 132 1.87 -2.63 13.10
N LEU A 133 1.11 -1.56 12.95
CA LEU A 133 1.49 -0.20 13.37
C LEU A 133 1.33 0.06 14.88
N GLY A 134 0.81 -0.91 15.65
CA GLY A 134 0.57 -0.75 17.08
C GLY A 134 -0.56 0.23 17.43
N LEU A 135 -1.49 0.46 16.51
CA LEU A 135 -2.67 1.30 16.75
C LEU A 135 -3.65 0.61 17.73
N ALA A 136 -4.69 1.33 18.15
CA ALA A 136 -5.64 0.79 19.12
C ALA A 136 -6.37 -0.46 18.58
N PRO A 137 -6.69 -1.47 19.42
CA PRO A 137 -7.52 -2.59 18.99
C PRO A 137 -8.89 -2.18 18.43
N ALA A 138 -9.43 -1.06 18.91
CA ALA A 138 -10.67 -0.47 18.37
C ALA A 138 -10.49 0.02 16.92
N THR A 139 -9.30 0.54 16.56
CA THR A 139 -8.95 0.94 15.20
C THR A 139 -8.88 -0.27 14.27
N GLU A 140 -8.24 -1.35 14.70
CA GLU A 140 -8.26 -2.63 13.98
C GLU A 140 -9.69 -3.11 13.74
N THR A 141 -10.51 -3.12 14.79
CA THR A 141 -11.91 -3.55 14.71
C THR A 141 -12.71 -2.68 13.74
N ALA A 142 -12.59 -1.36 13.82
CA ALA A 142 -13.28 -0.44 12.91
C ALA A 142 -12.90 -0.69 11.45
N LEU A 143 -11.61 -0.91 11.15
CA LEU A 143 -11.12 -1.20 9.80
C LEU A 143 -11.59 -2.56 9.28
N ARG A 144 -11.70 -3.58 10.14
CA ARG A 144 -12.26 -4.89 9.76
C ARG A 144 -13.73 -4.83 9.37
N HIS A 145 -14.45 -3.78 9.78
CA HIS A 145 -15.88 -3.56 9.52
C HIS A 145 -16.16 -2.26 8.74
N ILE A 146 -15.17 -1.71 8.05
CA ILE A 146 -15.22 -0.35 7.49
C ILE A 146 -16.31 -0.14 6.42
N PHE A 147 -16.83 -1.21 5.83
CA PHE A 147 -17.89 -1.17 4.82
C PHE A 147 -19.24 -1.65 5.32
N GLU A 148 -19.41 -1.88 6.63
CA GLU A 148 -20.71 -2.19 7.20
C GLU A 148 -21.66 -0.99 7.14
N THR A 149 -22.97 -1.26 7.07
CA THR A 149 -24.02 -0.26 6.96
C THR A 149 -25.06 -0.40 8.05
N TRP A 150 -25.82 0.67 8.29
CA TRP A 150 -26.83 0.68 9.37
C TRP A 150 -27.92 -0.39 9.19
N ASP A 151 -28.33 -0.64 7.95
CA ASP A 151 -29.38 -1.57 7.57
C ASP A 151 -28.95 -3.05 7.47
N GLY A 152 -27.66 -3.35 7.70
CA GLY A 152 -27.11 -4.72 7.60
C GLY A 152 -26.82 -5.20 6.18
N ASN A 153 -26.90 -4.31 5.18
CA ASN A 153 -26.54 -4.64 3.80
C ASN A 153 -25.06 -4.39 3.49
N GLY A 154 -24.28 -3.98 4.50
CA GLY A 154 -22.85 -3.79 4.40
C GLY A 154 -22.03 -5.07 4.28
N LEU A 155 -20.72 -4.94 4.17
CA LEU A 155 -19.76 -6.02 3.95
C LEU A 155 -18.56 -5.85 4.91
N PRO A 156 -17.87 -6.91 5.28
CA PRO A 156 -18.04 -8.30 4.84
C PRO A 156 -19.00 -9.12 5.72
N ALA A 157 -19.28 -8.68 6.97
CA ALA A 157 -19.93 -9.49 7.99
C ALA A 157 -21.46 -9.27 8.09
N ARG A 158 -21.99 -8.28 7.36
CA ARG A 158 -23.40 -7.89 7.37
C ARG A 158 -23.91 -7.54 8.76
N LEU A 159 -23.09 -6.86 9.55
CA LEU A 159 -23.49 -6.33 10.84
C LEU A 159 -24.50 -5.18 10.63
N GLU A 160 -25.39 -5.03 11.60
CA GLU A 160 -26.42 -3.97 11.55
C GLU A 160 -26.47 -3.13 12.83
N LYS A 161 -26.91 -1.88 12.69
CA LYS A 161 -27.23 -0.98 13.81
C LYS A 161 -26.12 -0.92 14.87
N ALA A 162 -26.45 -1.18 16.13
CA ALA A 162 -25.54 -1.08 17.26
C ALA A 162 -24.44 -2.15 17.29
N THR A 163 -24.51 -3.19 16.45
CA THR A 163 -23.45 -4.20 16.35
C THR A 163 -22.24 -3.71 15.54
N VAL A 164 -22.43 -2.69 14.70
CA VAL A 164 -21.34 -2.03 13.95
C VAL A 164 -20.66 -1.02 14.87
N PRO A 165 -19.31 -1.00 14.94
CA PRO A 165 -18.60 0.03 15.69
C PRO A 165 -18.95 1.44 15.22
N VAL A 166 -19.31 2.32 16.15
CA VAL A 166 -19.73 3.69 15.84
C VAL A 166 -18.76 4.45 14.92
N PRO A 167 -17.43 4.36 15.10
CA PRO A 167 -16.46 4.99 14.18
C PRO A 167 -16.68 4.66 12.71
N VAL A 168 -17.15 3.45 12.37
CA VAL A 168 -17.40 3.03 10.98
C VAL A 168 -18.41 3.94 10.29
N TYR A 169 -19.51 4.27 10.97
CA TYR A 169 -20.52 5.17 10.43
C TYR A 169 -20.02 6.60 10.23
N VAL A 170 -19.28 7.10 11.20
CA VAL A 170 -18.71 8.46 11.18
C VAL A 170 -17.72 8.60 10.03
N ILE A 171 -16.80 7.62 9.88
CA ILE A 171 -15.79 7.59 8.82
C ILE A 171 -16.45 7.45 7.45
N GLY A 172 -17.43 6.55 7.35
CA GLY A 172 -18.16 6.33 6.10
C GLY A 172 -18.88 7.60 5.63
N LEU A 173 -19.61 8.27 6.54
CA LEU A 173 -20.34 9.49 6.24
C LEU A 173 -19.37 10.64 5.88
N ALA A 174 -18.29 10.84 6.62
CA ALA A 174 -17.31 11.87 6.34
C ALA A 174 -16.62 11.67 4.97
N GLY A 175 -16.31 10.42 4.62
CA GLY A 175 -15.75 10.10 3.32
C GLY A 175 -16.72 10.35 2.16
N ASP A 176 -18.00 9.99 2.33
CA ASP A 176 -19.03 10.29 1.32
C ASP A 176 -19.27 11.80 1.23
N LEU A 177 -19.27 12.54 2.35
CA LEU A 177 -19.36 14.00 2.36
C LEU A 177 -18.23 14.64 1.56
N GLU A 178 -16.98 14.22 1.79
CA GLU A 178 -15.80 14.75 1.09
C GLU A 178 -15.90 14.52 -0.41
N VAL A 179 -16.17 13.27 -0.84
CA VAL A 179 -16.28 12.93 -2.27
C VAL A 179 -17.44 13.70 -2.93
N PHE A 180 -18.63 13.68 -2.33
CA PHE A 180 -19.81 14.30 -2.94
C PHE A 180 -19.72 15.82 -2.95
N ALA A 181 -19.20 16.44 -1.89
CA ALA A 181 -19.03 17.91 -1.86
C ALA A 181 -18.05 18.36 -2.93
N ARG A 182 -16.96 17.65 -3.11
CA ARG A 182 -15.95 17.93 -4.13
C ARG A 182 -16.47 17.69 -5.55
N THR A 183 -17.28 16.63 -5.76
CA THR A 183 -17.76 16.24 -7.10
C THR A 183 -19.01 17.00 -7.50
N TYR A 184 -19.93 17.22 -6.58
CA TYR A 184 -21.28 17.73 -6.88
C TYR A 184 -21.64 19.04 -6.18
N GLY A 185 -20.75 19.56 -5.32
CA GLY A 185 -21.04 20.70 -4.46
C GLY A 185 -21.76 20.32 -3.16
N VAL A 186 -21.69 21.22 -2.16
CA VAL A 186 -22.12 20.94 -0.78
C VAL A 186 -23.62 20.66 -0.68
N GLU A 187 -24.45 21.45 -1.33
CA GLU A 187 -25.93 21.30 -1.30
C GLU A 187 -26.34 19.91 -1.82
N ARG A 188 -25.81 19.51 -2.97
CA ARG A 188 -26.10 18.20 -3.56
C ARG A 188 -25.57 17.06 -2.70
N ALA A 189 -24.38 17.23 -2.12
CA ALA A 189 -23.78 16.26 -1.20
C ALA A 189 -24.70 15.99 0.00
N LEU A 190 -25.20 17.04 0.64
CA LEU A 190 -26.11 16.92 1.78
C LEU A 190 -27.43 16.22 1.38
N GLY A 191 -27.97 16.51 0.20
CA GLY A 191 -29.14 15.81 -0.34
C GLY A 191 -28.89 14.30 -0.54
N LEU A 192 -27.71 13.92 -1.06
CA LEU A 192 -27.31 12.52 -1.23
C LEU A 192 -27.10 11.79 0.11
N LEU A 193 -26.54 12.47 1.11
CA LEU A 193 -26.37 11.91 2.45
C LEU A 193 -27.73 11.72 3.15
N ALA A 194 -28.67 12.68 3.01
CA ALA A 194 -30.01 12.55 3.57
C ALA A 194 -30.77 11.31 3.01
N GLN A 195 -30.57 10.96 1.73
CA GLN A 195 -31.15 9.76 1.13
C GLN A 195 -30.53 8.46 1.69
N ARG A 196 -29.39 8.54 2.37
CA ARG A 196 -28.68 7.40 2.99
C ARG A 196 -28.93 7.25 4.50
N ALA A 197 -29.74 8.17 5.08
CA ALA A 197 -30.14 8.10 6.48
C ALA A 197 -30.92 6.79 6.74
N ASP A 198 -30.63 6.15 7.87
CA ASP A 198 -31.19 4.86 8.33
C ASP A 198 -31.02 3.67 7.35
N THR A 199 -30.30 3.87 6.26
CA THR A 199 -29.81 2.79 5.41
C THR A 199 -28.31 2.59 5.58
N ARG A 200 -27.50 3.58 5.24
CA ARG A 200 -26.04 3.50 5.37
C ARG A 200 -25.53 4.04 6.70
N TYR A 201 -26.16 5.12 7.20
CA TYR A 201 -25.76 5.81 8.43
C TYR A 201 -26.95 6.07 9.35
N PRO A 202 -26.74 6.09 10.69
CA PRO A 202 -27.76 6.58 11.61
C PRO A 202 -28.15 8.03 11.30
N THR A 203 -29.45 8.33 11.26
CA THR A 203 -29.98 9.68 10.98
C THR A 203 -29.32 10.77 11.82
N ARG A 204 -29.04 10.51 13.12
CA ARG A 204 -28.39 11.49 14.01
C ARG A 204 -27.06 12.05 13.48
N PHE A 205 -26.25 11.21 12.79
CA PHE A 205 -24.98 11.66 12.20
C PHE A 205 -25.20 12.47 10.93
N VAL A 206 -26.18 12.08 10.12
CA VAL A 206 -26.58 12.82 8.92
C VAL A 206 -27.06 14.22 9.29
N ASP A 207 -27.93 14.35 10.31
CA ASP A 207 -28.43 15.62 10.82
C ASP A 207 -27.32 16.51 11.39
N THR A 208 -26.33 15.89 12.06
CA THR A 208 -25.17 16.62 12.57
C THR A 208 -24.31 17.14 11.42
N ALA A 209 -24.03 16.31 10.43
CA ALA A 209 -23.29 16.72 9.24
C ALA A 209 -24.05 17.84 8.48
N ALA A 210 -25.36 17.72 8.30
CA ALA A 210 -26.17 18.71 7.59
C ALA A 210 -26.08 20.11 8.23
N ARG A 211 -26.00 20.18 9.56
CA ARG A 211 -25.88 21.45 10.29
C ARG A 211 -24.51 22.12 10.17
N HIS A 212 -23.45 21.33 10.05
CA HIS A 212 -22.09 21.84 10.22
C HIS A 212 -21.22 21.73 8.95
N ALA A 213 -21.52 20.85 8.00
CA ALA A 213 -20.66 20.57 6.86
C ALA A 213 -20.25 21.82 6.05
N PRO A 214 -21.13 22.80 5.76
CA PRO A 214 -20.72 23.98 5.01
C PRO A 214 -19.58 24.76 5.68
N SER A 215 -19.64 24.93 7.02
CA SER A 215 -18.58 25.61 7.77
C SER A 215 -17.32 24.76 7.86
N TRP A 216 -17.45 23.45 8.10
CA TRP A 216 -16.30 22.55 8.17
C TRP A 216 -15.54 22.45 6.85
N LEU A 217 -16.22 22.38 5.72
CA LEU A 217 -15.57 22.34 4.42
C LEU A 217 -14.82 23.65 4.13
N THR A 218 -15.38 24.79 4.50
CA THR A 218 -14.72 26.09 4.38
C THR A 218 -13.49 26.18 5.29
N GLU A 219 -13.58 25.71 6.56
CA GLU A 219 -12.47 25.66 7.50
C GLU A 219 -11.35 24.74 6.97
N LEU A 220 -11.71 23.54 6.50
CA LEU A 220 -10.78 22.56 5.97
C LEU A 220 -9.95 23.09 4.79
N ASP A 221 -10.58 23.86 3.89
CA ASP A 221 -9.89 24.46 2.73
C ASP A 221 -8.91 25.59 3.14
N GLN A 222 -9.00 26.10 4.36
CA GLN A 222 -8.12 27.14 4.90
C GLN A 222 -7.02 26.58 5.80
N LEU A 223 -7.08 25.30 6.20
CA LEU A 223 -6.08 24.69 7.07
C LEU A 223 -4.73 24.60 6.39
N SER A 224 -3.68 24.94 7.12
CA SER A 224 -2.33 24.59 6.69
C SER A 224 -2.08 23.08 6.83
N PRO A 225 -1.16 22.52 6.04
CA PRO A 225 -0.77 21.10 6.21
C PRO A 225 -0.33 20.76 7.63
N ALA A 226 0.34 21.68 8.33
CA ALA A 226 0.81 21.48 9.70
C ALA A 226 -0.36 21.43 10.70
N ASP A 227 -1.36 22.30 10.53
CA ASP A 227 -2.56 22.30 11.38
C ASP A 227 -3.40 21.04 11.16
N LEU A 228 -3.52 20.60 9.90
CA LEU A 228 -4.19 19.35 9.56
C LEU A 228 -3.48 18.15 10.21
N ASP A 229 -2.15 18.08 10.11
CA ASP A 229 -1.34 17.04 10.73
C ASP A 229 -1.51 17.04 12.26
N ALA A 230 -1.48 18.21 12.89
CA ALA A 230 -1.68 18.34 14.34
C ALA A 230 -3.08 17.87 14.78
N ALA A 231 -4.12 18.19 14.00
CA ALA A 231 -5.49 17.77 14.30
C ALA A 231 -5.70 16.25 14.14
N LEU A 232 -4.93 15.58 13.29
CA LEU A 232 -5.06 14.15 13.00
C LEU A 232 -4.16 13.26 13.84
N THR A 233 -3.08 13.79 14.40
CA THR A 233 -2.10 12.99 15.14
C THR A 233 -2.63 12.54 16.49
N THR A 234 -2.61 11.23 16.75
CA THR A 234 -2.89 10.64 18.07
C THR A 234 -1.59 10.32 18.81
N SER A 235 -1.68 10.07 20.13
CA SER A 235 -0.50 9.71 20.94
C SER A 235 0.19 8.43 20.44
N ARG A 236 -0.58 7.44 19.94
CA ARG A 236 -0.04 6.20 19.40
C ARG A 236 0.75 6.43 18.11
N MET A 237 0.34 7.39 17.30
CA MET A 237 1.01 7.74 16.05
C MET A 237 2.35 8.44 16.23
N GLN A 238 2.69 8.88 17.45
CA GLN A 238 4.00 9.47 17.76
C GLN A 238 5.12 8.42 17.91
N GLN A 239 4.78 7.13 18.02
CA GLN A 239 5.75 6.06 18.20
C GLN A 239 6.62 5.88 16.96
N ALA A 240 7.87 5.46 17.17
CA ALA A 240 8.79 5.13 16.07
C ALA A 240 8.33 3.86 15.35
N THR A 241 8.57 3.83 14.04
CA THR A 241 8.27 2.68 13.17
C THR A 241 9.28 2.57 12.04
N SER A 242 9.16 1.53 11.22
CA SER A 242 9.98 1.33 10.03
C SER A 242 9.20 1.51 8.73
N ALA A 243 9.89 1.66 7.60
CA ALA A 243 9.27 1.82 6.28
C ALA A 243 8.95 0.48 5.59
N GLU A 244 9.30 -0.67 6.19
CA GLU A 244 9.11 -1.99 5.58
C GLU A 244 7.63 -2.30 5.32
N LEU A 245 6.73 -1.88 6.22
CA LEU A 245 5.31 -2.08 6.02
C LEU A 245 4.79 -1.34 4.79
N ILE A 246 5.30 -0.13 4.50
CA ILE A 246 4.95 0.62 3.29
C ILE A 246 5.35 -0.17 2.04
N ALA A 247 6.57 -0.74 2.05
CA ALA A 247 7.08 -1.59 0.98
C ALA A 247 6.18 -2.83 0.75
N ASP A 248 5.82 -3.51 1.84
CA ASP A 248 4.98 -4.70 1.77
C ASP A 248 3.58 -4.39 1.23
N VAL A 249 2.97 -3.31 1.69
CA VAL A 249 1.62 -2.90 1.28
C VAL A 249 1.57 -2.52 -0.20
N ILE A 250 2.57 -1.79 -0.72
CA ILE A 250 2.58 -1.45 -2.15
C ILE A 250 2.87 -2.67 -3.03
N ASP A 251 3.70 -3.60 -2.58
CA ASP A 251 4.00 -4.81 -3.33
C ASP A 251 2.77 -5.75 -3.42
N LEU A 252 1.82 -5.71 -2.46
CA LEU A 252 0.55 -6.46 -2.55
C LEU A 252 -0.29 -6.10 -3.77
N LYS A 253 -0.13 -4.89 -4.34
CA LYS A 253 -0.87 -4.47 -5.54
C LYS A 253 -0.66 -5.42 -6.72
N LEU A 254 0.54 -5.98 -6.80
CA LEU A 254 0.95 -6.89 -7.85
C LEU A 254 1.54 -8.15 -7.20
N PRO A 255 0.79 -9.24 -7.01
CA PRO A 255 1.26 -10.42 -6.28
C PRO A 255 2.63 -10.94 -6.75
N TRP A 256 2.92 -10.87 -8.06
CA TRP A 256 4.22 -11.25 -8.62
C TRP A 256 5.37 -10.28 -8.24
N MET A 257 5.09 -9.17 -7.53
CA MET A 257 6.07 -8.26 -6.94
C MET A 257 6.26 -8.44 -5.43
N THR A 258 5.60 -9.41 -4.82
CA THR A 258 5.76 -9.66 -3.37
C THR A 258 7.24 -9.76 -2.99
N GLY A 259 7.67 -8.91 -2.03
CA GLY A 259 9.04 -8.80 -1.55
C GLY A 259 10.01 -8.05 -2.48
N PHE A 260 9.52 -7.52 -3.60
CA PHE A 260 10.37 -6.80 -4.57
C PHE A 260 11.01 -5.55 -3.96
N SER A 261 10.23 -4.72 -3.28
CA SER A 261 10.72 -3.47 -2.70
C SER A 261 11.76 -3.73 -1.60
N ARG A 262 11.56 -4.75 -0.76
CA ARG A 262 12.57 -5.18 0.23
C ARG A 262 13.85 -5.70 -0.44
N ALA A 263 13.73 -6.49 -1.51
CA ALA A 263 14.89 -6.99 -2.26
C ALA A 263 15.69 -5.85 -2.90
N VAL A 264 15.02 -4.84 -3.46
CA VAL A 264 15.67 -3.63 -3.99
C VAL A 264 16.40 -2.89 -2.88
N ALA A 265 15.75 -2.65 -1.74
CA ALA A 265 16.33 -1.96 -0.60
C ALA A 265 17.60 -2.67 -0.09
N ALA A 266 17.53 -3.98 0.13
CA ALA A 266 18.66 -4.77 0.60
C ALA A 266 19.82 -4.79 -0.41
N THR A 267 19.51 -4.92 -1.71
CA THR A 267 20.50 -4.91 -2.80
C THR A 267 21.20 -3.55 -2.89
N ALA A 268 20.43 -2.47 -2.83
CA ALA A 268 20.95 -1.11 -2.92
C ALA A 268 21.83 -0.76 -1.73
N ALA A 269 21.41 -1.10 -0.51
CA ALA A 269 22.22 -0.88 0.69
C ALA A 269 23.53 -1.70 0.66
N ALA A 270 23.48 -2.96 0.25
CA ALA A 270 24.67 -3.78 0.09
C ALA A 270 25.63 -3.25 -0.98
N GLY A 271 25.11 -2.76 -2.13
CA GLY A 271 25.90 -2.10 -3.17
C GLY A 271 26.54 -0.80 -2.68
N CYS A 272 25.77 0.02 -1.92
CA CYS A 272 26.27 1.26 -1.33
C CYS A 272 27.42 1.00 -0.34
N ALA A 273 27.29 0.00 0.52
CA ALA A 273 28.32 -0.37 1.50
C ALA A 273 29.66 -0.83 0.88
N ARG A 274 29.66 -1.25 -0.37
CA ARG A 274 30.88 -1.58 -1.11
C ARG A 274 31.60 -0.36 -1.70
N LEU A 275 30.90 0.75 -1.87
CA LEU A 275 31.43 1.97 -2.52
C LEU A 275 31.73 3.10 -1.54
N THR A 276 31.09 3.11 -0.38
CA THR A 276 31.28 4.14 0.64
C THR A 276 31.15 3.57 2.05
N PRO A 277 31.97 4.02 3.02
CA PRO A 277 31.82 3.65 4.43
C PRO A 277 30.69 4.45 5.14
N ASP A 278 30.03 5.40 4.47
CA ASP A 278 28.98 6.22 5.07
C ASP A 278 27.72 5.41 5.37
N GLU A 279 27.56 5.02 6.63
CA GLU A 279 26.38 4.29 7.09
C GLU A 279 25.07 5.08 6.93
N ALA A 280 25.13 6.41 6.96
CA ALA A 280 23.94 7.24 6.71
C ALA A 280 23.50 7.10 5.25
N ALA A 281 24.43 7.04 4.28
CA ALA A 281 24.13 6.75 2.89
C ALA A 281 23.51 5.35 2.73
N HIS A 282 24.00 4.33 3.46
CA HIS A 282 23.42 2.98 3.42
C HIS A 282 21.96 3.00 3.90
N ARG A 283 21.66 3.71 5.00
CA ARG A 283 20.30 3.85 5.52
C ARG A 283 19.38 4.62 4.57
N ARG A 284 19.86 5.72 3.96
CA ARG A 284 19.08 6.52 2.99
C ARG A 284 18.72 5.67 1.78
N VAL A 285 19.69 4.99 1.18
CA VAL A 285 19.48 4.13 0.01
C VAL A 285 18.56 2.95 0.33
N TYR A 286 18.70 2.33 1.52
CA TYR A 286 17.80 1.29 1.97
C TYR A 286 16.36 1.80 2.05
N ARG A 287 16.14 2.93 2.73
CA ARG A 287 14.81 3.54 2.88
C ARG A 287 14.22 3.95 1.51
N ALA A 288 15.04 4.53 0.63
CA ALA A 288 14.62 4.84 -0.73
C ALA A 288 14.22 3.59 -1.52
N GLY A 289 14.95 2.50 -1.38
CA GLY A 289 14.64 1.21 -1.99
C GLY A 289 13.30 0.64 -1.51
N LEU A 290 12.95 0.80 -0.22
CA LEU A 290 11.67 0.36 0.32
C LEU A 290 10.49 1.09 -0.31
N ILE A 291 10.60 2.41 -0.51
CA ILE A 291 9.46 3.26 -0.91
C ILE A 291 9.41 3.60 -2.40
N HIS A 292 10.43 3.21 -3.22
CA HIS A 292 10.50 3.58 -4.64
C HIS A 292 9.27 3.18 -5.46
N GLY A 293 8.51 2.22 -4.96
CA GLY A 293 7.32 1.69 -5.62
C GLY A 293 6.00 2.36 -5.29
N ILE A 294 5.94 3.34 -4.36
CA ILE A 294 4.68 3.96 -3.90
C ILE A 294 3.79 4.40 -5.07
N GLY A 295 4.38 5.05 -6.06
CA GLY A 295 3.61 5.55 -7.21
C GLY A 295 2.99 4.47 -8.10
N ARG A 296 3.34 3.18 -7.93
CA ARG A 296 2.67 2.07 -8.63
C ARG A 296 1.17 2.03 -8.33
N ALA A 297 0.77 2.57 -7.17
CA ALA A 297 -0.63 2.65 -6.77
C ALA A 297 -1.50 3.45 -7.77
N ALA A 298 -0.94 4.44 -8.46
CA ALA A 298 -1.63 5.28 -9.43
C ALA A 298 -1.82 4.62 -10.82
N VAL A 299 -1.24 3.44 -11.06
CA VAL A 299 -1.29 2.78 -12.36
C VAL A 299 -2.19 1.54 -12.27
N PRO A 300 -3.22 1.41 -13.13
CA PRO A 300 -4.14 0.28 -13.11
C PRO A 300 -3.42 -1.07 -13.30
N ASN A 301 -3.96 -2.12 -12.67
CA ASN A 301 -3.35 -3.46 -12.72
C ASN A 301 -3.32 -4.06 -14.12
N ASN A 302 -4.30 -3.76 -14.97
CA ASN A 302 -4.31 -4.21 -16.38
C ASN A 302 -3.11 -3.68 -17.17
N VAL A 303 -2.61 -2.47 -16.86
CA VAL A 303 -1.40 -1.90 -17.46
C VAL A 303 -0.16 -2.71 -17.04
N TRP A 304 -0.05 -3.02 -15.74
CA TRP A 304 1.07 -3.81 -15.21
C TRP A 304 1.11 -5.24 -15.73
N ASN A 305 -0.04 -5.83 -16.05
CA ASN A 305 -0.17 -7.22 -16.49
C ASN A 305 -0.11 -7.38 -18.02
N MET A 306 0.11 -6.30 -18.79
CA MET A 306 0.24 -6.37 -20.24
C MET A 306 1.46 -7.20 -20.65
N ALA A 307 1.22 -8.27 -21.39
CA ALA A 307 2.28 -9.18 -21.89
C ALA A 307 3.05 -8.61 -23.10
N ARG A 308 2.48 -7.63 -23.81
CA ARG A 308 3.08 -6.97 -24.98
C ARG A 308 3.53 -5.56 -24.61
N GLY A 309 4.33 -4.93 -25.49
CA GLY A 309 4.79 -3.55 -25.27
C GLY A 309 3.63 -2.59 -24.94
N LEU A 310 3.84 -1.73 -23.98
CA LEU A 310 2.84 -0.76 -23.53
C LEU A 310 2.52 0.26 -24.64
N PRO A 311 1.23 0.56 -24.89
CA PRO A 311 0.86 1.65 -25.77
C PRO A 311 1.28 3.00 -25.13
N PRO A 312 1.45 4.09 -25.91
CA PRO A 312 1.92 5.37 -25.40
C PRO A 312 1.13 5.89 -24.18
N SER A 313 -0.19 5.77 -24.19
CA SER A 313 -1.05 6.23 -23.08
C SER A 313 -0.85 5.44 -21.78
N ALA A 314 -0.56 4.14 -21.86
CA ALA A 314 -0.21 3.34 -20.69
C ALA A 314 1.22 3.64 -20.22
N TRP A 315 2.14 3.87 -21.15
CA TRP A 315 3.51 4.24 -20.83
C TRP A 315 3.60 5.57 -20.09
N GLU A 316 2.79 6.57 -20.46
CA GLU A 316 2.71 7.84 -19.74
C GLU A 316 2.31 7.65 -18.27
N LYS A 317 1.37 6.75 -17.97
CA LYS A 317 1.00 6.42 -16.59
C LYS A 317 2.18 5.81 -15.83
N VAL A 318 2.92 4.89 -16.44
CA VAL A 318 4.09 4.23 -15.82
C VAL A 318 5.22 5.24 -15.55
N ARG A 319 5.46 6.17 -16.45
CA ARG A 319 6.47 7.23 -16.28
C ARG A 319 6.22 8.14 -15.10
N LEU A 320 4.99 8.25 -14.64
CA LEU A 320 4.63 9.06 -13.46
C LEU A 320 4.83 8.34 -12.14
N VAL A 321 5.19 7.04 -12.12
CA VAL A 321 5.43 6.30 -10.87
C VAL A 321 6.44 7.01 -9.95
N PRO A 322 7.63 7.43 -10.41
CA PRO A 322 8.57 8.12 -9.54
C PRO A 322 8.11 9.54 -9.15
N TYR A 323 7.29 10.20 -9.95
CA TYR A 323 6.67 11.47 -9.57
C TYR A 323 5.72 11.29 -8.38
N TRP A 324 4.84 10.28 -8.41
CA TRP A 324 3.94 10.00 -7.29
C TRP A 324 4.70 9.54 -6.04
N THR A 325 5.80 8.80 -6.20
CA THR A 325 6.69 8.45 -5.08
C THR A 325 7.30 9.70 -4.44
N TRP A 326 7.79 10.64 -5.22
CA TRP A 326 8.27 11.93 -4.74
C TRP A 326 7.18 12.72 -4.00
N ARG A 327 5.98 12.79 -4.56
CA ARG A 327 4.83 13.47 -3.96
C ARG A 327 4.45 12.88 -2.59
N ALA A 328 4.53 11.56 -2.43
CA ALA A 328 4.30 10.91 -1.14
C ALA A 328 5.26 11.41 -0.05
N GLY A 329 6.53 11.63 -0.40
CA GLY A 329 7.50 12.22 0.53
C GLY A 329 7.21 13.67 0.89
N GLN A 330 6.64 14.45 -0.03
CA GLN A 330 6.22 15.83 0.27
C GLN A 330 5.05 15.86 1.28
N GLN A 331 4.20 14.86 1.27
CA GLN A 331 3.08 14.74 2.20
C GLN A 331 3.50 14.13 3.54
N ALA A 332 4.37 13.12 3.54
CA ALA A 332 4.92 12.47 4.72
C ALA A 332 6.37 12.93 4.94
N GLY A 333 6.55 14.13 5.51
CA GLY A 333 7.81 14.88 5.54
C GLY A 333 9.03 14.08 6.01
N ALA A 334 8.89 13.15 6.97
CA ALA A 334 9.98 12.27 7.41
C ALA A 334 10.49 11.30 6.30
N LEU A 335 9.73 11.12 5.22
CA LEU A 335 10.13 10.36 4.04
C LEU A 335 10.72 11.24 2.93
N GLY A 336 10.75 12.57 3.07
CA GLY A 336 11.08 13.50 2.00
C GLY A 336 12.42 13.23 1.32
N GLU A 337 13.48 13.06 2.12
CA GLU A 337 14.85 12.76 1.59
C GLU A 337 14.87 11.39 0.88
N ALA A 338 14.27 10.37 1.48
CA ALA A 338 14.22 9.05 0.88
C ALA A 338 13.36 9.01 -0.39
N ALA A 339 12.25 9.78 -0.43
CA ALA A 339 11.37 9.87 -1.59
C ALA A 339 12.01 10.68 -2.73
N GLU A 340 12.79 11.71 -2.43
CA GLU A 340 13.58 12.40 -3.44
C GLU A 340 14.56 11.43 -4.10
N LEU A 341 15.33 10.67 -3.30
CA LEU A 341 16.24 9.65 -3.82
C LEU A 341 15.49 8.54 -4.58
N ALA A 342 14.39 8.04 -4.04
CA ALA A 342 13.55 7.00 -4.63
C ALA A 342 12.98 7.42 -5.99
N SER A 343 12.74 8.70 -6.20
CA SER A 343 12.23 9.24 -7.46
C SER A 343 13.22 9.13 -8.62
N HIS A 344 14.50 8.84 -8.35
CA HIS A 344 15.54 8.59 -9.35
C HIS A 344 15.69 7.09 -9.70
N ALA A 345 14.90 6.19 -9.11
CA ALA A 345 15.03 4.73 -9.30
C ALA A 345 14.93 4.27 -10.76
N TYR A 346 14.30 5.04 -11.62
CA TYR A 346 14.08 4.74 -13.03
C TYR A 346 14.84 5.70 -13.98
N GLU A 347 15.70 6.54 -13.45
CA GLU A 347 16.57 7.41 -14.27
C GLU A 347 17.72 6.61 -14.92
N ARG A 348 18.29 7.19 -15.99
CA ARG A 348 19.41 6.63 -16.75
C ARG A 348 20.43 7.73 -17.01
N LEU A 349 21.73 7.37 -17.04
CA LEU A 349 22.80 8.34 -17.22
C LEU A 349 22.72 9.11 -18.55
N ASP A 350 22.20 8.47 -19.60
CA ASP A 350 22.00 9.07 -20.91
C ASP A 350 20.74 9.96 -21.01
N GLY A 351 19.94 10.05 -19.95
CA GLY A 351 18.68 10.78 -19.90
C GLY A 351 17.50 10.06 -20.55
N SER A 352 17.63 8.78 -20.92
CA SER A 352 16.52 7.96 -21.42
C SER A 352 15.58 7.47 -20.30
N GLY A 353 15.93 7.70 -19.04
CA GLY A 353 15.11 7.40 -17.87
C GLY A 353 13.93 8.35 -17.71
N TYR A 354 13.23 8.23 -16.60
CA TYR A 354 12.03 9.01 -16.25
C TYR A 354 11.91 9.15 -14.72
N PHE A 355 11.26 10.20 -14.18
CA PHE A 355 10.38 11.14 -14.89
C PHE A 355 11.09 12.47 -15.23
N ARG A 356 12.29 12.77 -14.64
CA ARG A 356 13.03 14.03 -14.86
C ARG A 356 13.94 14.00 -16.10
N ALA A 357 14.22 12.81 -16.65
CA ALA A 357 15.26 12.60 -17.67
C ALA A 357 16.62 13.16 -17.23
N ALA A 358 16.97 12.98 -15.96
CA ALA A 358 18.20 13.43 -15.34
C ALA A 358 19.42 12.71 -15.97
N ARG A 359 20.55 13.44 -16.09
CA ARG A 359 21.75 12.94 -16.80
C ARG A 359 22.99 13.00 -15.91
N ASN A 360 23.86 12.01 -16.07
CA ASN A 360 25.23 12.01 -15.53
C ASN A 360 25.37 12.66 -14.12
N ALA A 361 25.96 13.85 -14.05
CA ALA A 361 26.28 14.54 -12.79
C ALA A 361 25.04 14.95 -11.96
N ALA A 362 23.85 15.00 -12.57
CA ALA A 362 22.59 15.25 -11.84
C ALA A 362 22.14 14.04 -11.00
N LEU A 363 22.72 12.85 -11.22
CA LEU A 363 22.42 11.65 -10.46
C LEU A 363 23.52 11.39 -9.43
N SER A 364 23.18 11.43 -8.15
CA SER A 364 24.08 11.07 -7.06
C SER A 364 24.54 9.61 -7.15
N LEU A 365 25.62 9.24 -6.45
CA LEU A 365 26.07 7.85 -6.40
C LEU A 365 24.96 6.93 -5.88
N GLU A 366 24.24 7.34 -4.84
CA GLU A 366 23.12 6.58 -4.25
C GLU A 366 21.99 6.36 -5.27
N ALA A 367 21.67 7.38 -6.09
CA ALA A 367 20.65 7.27 -7.15
C ALA A 367 21.07 6.27 -8.23
N ARG A 368 22.36 6.26 -8.63
CA ARG A 368 22.91 5.30 -9.61
C ARG A 368 22.88 3.87 -9.07
N ILE A 369 23.23 3.67 -7.78
CA ILE A 369 23.16 2.37 -7.12
C ILE A 369 21.71 1.89 -7.04
N LEU A 370 20.78 2.75 -6.66
CA LEU A 370 19.36 2.43 -6.59
C LEU A 370 18.81 2.02 -7.96
N ALA A 371 19.12 2.77 -9.02
CA ALA A 371 18.69 2.46 -10.38
C ALA A 371 19.24 1.10 -10.87
N ALA A 372 20.50 0.80 -10.61
CA ALA A 372 21.12 -0.49 -10.94
C ALA A 372 20.46 -1.64 -10.14
N SER A 373 20.15 -1.41 -8.85
CA SER A 373 19.50 -2.38 -7.98
C SER A 373 18.08 -2.72 -8.43
N VAL A 374 17.29 -1.72 -8.85
CA VAL A 374 15.95 -1.92 -9.39
C VAL A 374 16.00 -2.79 -10.66
N VAL A 375 16.94 -2.53 -11.56
CA VAL A 375 17.11 -3.34 -12.79
C VAL A 375 17.53 -4.77 -12.43
N TRP A 376 18.51 -4.93 -11.54
CA TRP A 376 18.98 -6.24 -11.10
C TRP A 376 17.85 -7.10 -10.52
N VAL A 377 17.12 -6.57 -9.54
CA VAL A 377 16.02 -7.29 -8.89
C VAL A 377 14.90 -7.57 -9.91
N ALA A 378 14.60 -6.62 -10.81
CA ALA A 378 13.60 -6.80 -11.84
C ALA A 378 13.96 -7.94 -12.83
N LEU A 379 15.21 -8.08 -13.23
CA LEU A 379 15.68 -9.17 -14.07
C LEU A 379 15.59 -10.53 -13.36
N ARG A 380 15.93 -10.57 -12.06
CA ARG A 380 15.90 -11.76 -11.21
C ARG A 380 14.50 -12.16 -10.74
N SER A 381 13.48 -11.36 -10.99
CA SER A 381 12.09 -11.63 -10.63
C SER A 381 11.30 -12.13 -11.84
N ALA A 382 10.47 -13.16 -11.64
CA ALA A 382 9.51 -13.58 -12.64
C ALA A 382 8.47 -12.48 -12.88
N ARG A 383 7.95 -12.41 -14.09
CA ARG A 383 6.90 -11.48 -14.51
C ARG A 383 5.79 -12.28 -15.20
N PRO A 384 4.55 -11.79 -15.29
CA PRO A 384 3.47 -12.49 -15.99
C PRO A 384 3.82 -12.90 -17.43
N TRP A 385 4.72 -12.16 -18.07
CA TRP A 385 5.12 -12.36 -19.47
C TRP A 385 6.52 -12.95 -19.67
N ARG A 386 7.28 -13.23 -18.59
CA ARG A 386 8.60 -13.86 -18.68
C ARG A 386 9.04 -14.52 -17.37
N ALA A 387 9.80 -15.58 -17.47
CA ALA A 387 10.50 -16.16 -16.34
C ALA A 387 11.60 -15.21 -15.80
N ALA A 388 12.06 -15.45 -14.58
CA ALA A 388 13.25 -14.81 -14.03
C ALA A 388 14.49 -15.23 -14.83
N PHE A 389 15.40 -14.27 -15.09
CA PHE A 389 16.71 -14.61 -15.69
C PHE A 389 17.58 -15.35 -14.67
N SER A 390 18.53 -16.19 -15.16
CA SER A 390 19.61 -16.71 -14.33
C SER A 390 20.48 -15.56 -13.79
N ALA A 391 21.27 -15.82 -12.76
CA ALA A 391 22.17 -14.80 -12.22
C ALA A 391 23.13 -14.27 -13.29
N ASP A 392 23.75 -15.18 -14.06
CA ASP A 392 24.71 -14.85 -15.09
C ASP A 392 24.08 -14.05 -16.25
N ALA A 393 22.88 -14.46 -16.70
CA ALA A 393 22.15 -13.75 -17.75
C ALA A 393 21.74 -12.34 -17.32
N ALA A 394 21.28 -12.19 -16.08
CA ALA A 394 20.92 -10.88 -15.50
C ALA A 394 22.17 -9.99 -15.32
N ALA A 395 23.28 -10.55 -14.82
CA ALA A 395 24.55 -9.83 -14.67
C ALA A 395 25.09 -9.34 -16.00
N LYS A 396 25.05 -10.24 -17.03
CA LYS A 396 25.44 -9.85 -18.39
C LYS A 396 24.62 -8.67 -18.90
N GLN A 397 23.30 -8.75 -18.77
CA GLN A 397 22.40 -7.68 -19.24
C GLN A 397 22.65 -6.37 -18.48
N LEU A 398 22.92 -6.42 -17.18
CA LEU A 398 23.23 -5.23 -16.37
C LEU A 398 24.53 -4.57 -16.84
N ARG A 399 25.57 -5.35 -17.17
CA ARG A 399 26.83 -4.88 -17.73
C ARG A 399 26.67 -4.30 -19.15
N ASP A 400 25.82 -4.90 -19.98
CA ASP A 400 25.49 -4.39 -21.31
C ASP A 400 24.79 -3.01 -21.21
N GLU A 401 23.92 -2.80 -20.20
CA GLU A 401 23.32 -1.49 -19.90
C GLU A 401 24.38 -0.45 -19.47
N ALA A 402 25.37 -0.85 -18.68
CA ALA A 402 26.48 0.02 -18.30
C ALA A 402 27.38 0.35 -19.50
N ALA A 403 27.74 -0.64 -20.30
CA ALA A 403 28.57 -0.46 -21.51
C ALA A 403 27.89 0.46 -22.54
N SER A 404 26.55 0.49 -22.59
CA SER A 404 25.80 1.41 -23.44
C SER A 404 25.62 2.82 -22.85
N GLY A 405 26.19 3.11 -21.68
CA GLY A 405 26.11 4.41 -21.01
C GLY A 405 24.75 4.70 -20.33
N ARG A 406 23.88 3.69 -20.16
CA ARG A 406 22.59 3.86 -19.48
C ARG A 406 22.69 3.71 -17.97
N LEU A 407 23.55 2.83 -17.47
CA LEU A 407 23.81 2.65 -16.04
C LEU A 407 25.28 2.99 -15.72
N ASP A 408 25.55 3.28 -14.44
CA ASP A 408 26.89 3.51 -13.95
C ASP A 408 27.62 2.18 -13.72
N GLY A 409 28.80 2.02 -14.36
CA GLY A 409 29.56 0.77 -14.30
C GLY A 409 30.04 0.42 -12.89
N HIS A 410 30.45 1.41 -12.08
CA HIS A 410 30.87 1.18 -10.70
C HIS A 410 29.67 0.76 -9.83
N ALA A 411 28.53 1.40 -10.02
CA ALA A 411 27.29 1.03 -9.32
C ALA A 411 26.83 -0.39 -9.71
N VAL A 412 26.95 -0.75 -11.00
CA VAL A 412 26.62 -2.10 -11.49
C VAL A 412 27.51 -3.14 -10.83
N GLU A 413 28.84 -3.00 -10.84
CA GLU A 413 29.72 -3.98 -10.20
C GLU A 413 29.52 -4.02 -8.68
N ALA A 414 29.22 -2.89 -8.03
CA ALA A 414 28.89 -2.87 -6.62
C ALA A 414 27.58 -3.62 -6.29
N VAL A 415 26.57 -3.53 -7.15
CA VAL A 415 25.32 -4.29 -7.01
C VAL A 415 25.52 -5.78 -7.24
N LEU A 416 26.33 -6.16 -8.24
CA LEU A 416 26.62 -7.56 -8.54
C LEU A 416 27.49 -8.22 -7.45
N GLY A 417 28.47 -7.50 -6.90
CA GLY A 417 29.43 -8.04 -5.94
C GLY A 417 30.23 -9.20 -6.51
N ASP A 418 31.03 -9.87 -5.67
CA ASP A 418 31.90 -10.98 -6.08
C ASP A 418 31.15 -12.32 -6.29
N GLY A 419 29.90 -12.29 -6.71
CA GLY A 419 29.09 -13.51 -6.91
C GLY A 419 28.66 -14.20 -5.62
N ALA A 420 29.01 -13.65 -4.45
CA ALA A 420 28.49 -14.12 -3.18
C ALA A 420 26.99 -13.81 -3.13
N ALA A 421 26.20 -14.87 -3.16
CA ALA A 421 24.77 -14.80 -2.90
C ALA A 421 24.54 -13.85 -1.72
N VAL A 422 23.62 -12.86 -1.91
CA VAL A 422 22.98 -12.22 -0.77
C VAL A 422 22.28 -13.37 -0.04
N ALA A 423 23.05 -14.04 0.83
CA ALA A 423 22.53 -15.05 1.71
C ALA A 423 21.41 -14.35 2.47
N ARG A 424 20.18 -14.79 2.27
CA ARG A 424 19.06 -14.39 3.10
C ARG A 424 19.51 -14.58 4.53
N ARG A 425 19.88 -13.51 5.19
CA ARG A 425 20.16 -13.52 6.61
C ARG A 425 18.83 -13.90 7.26
N ALA A 426 18.71 -15.16 7.64
CA ALA A 426 17.58 -15.59 8.44
C ALA A 426 17.52 -14.66 9.65
N PRO A 427 16.39 -14.03 9.95
CA PRO A 427 16.27 -13.20 11.13
C PRO A 427 16.60 -14.08 12.34
N SER A 428 17.64 -13.72 13.06
CA SER A 428 17.97 -14.27 14.37
C SER A 428 17.02 -13.64 15.40
N GLY A 429 15.75 -13.95 15.29
CA GLY A 429 14.70 -13.54 16.20
C GLY A 429 13.87 -14.76 16.56
N THR A 430 14.09 -15.31 17.74
CA THR A 430 13.21 -16.27 18.39
C THR A 430 11.88 -15.59 18.75
N SER A 431 11.00 -15.38 17.76
CA SER A 431 9.59 -15.18 18.07
C SER A 431 9.00 -16.57 18.30
N GLN A 432 8.44 -16.80 19.47
CA GLN A 432 7.59 -17.95 19.82
C GLN A 432 6.25 -17.84 19.06
N GLY A 433 6.31 -17.73 17.73
CA GLY A 433 5.16 -17.81 16.83
C GLY A 433 5.15 -19.18 16.18
N ALA A 434 3.97 -19.67 15.82
CA ALA A 434 3.73 -20.98 15.25
C ALA A 434 4.75 -21.31 14.14
N ARG A 435 5.59 -22.36 14.38
CA ARG A 435 6.63 -22.74 13.42
C ARG A 435 5.99 -23.36 12.18
N LEU A 436 6.09 -22.67 11.05
CA LEU A 436 5.78 -23.26 9.76
C LEU A 436 6.83 -24.30 9.39
N SER A 437 6.40 -25.44 8.85
CA SER A 437 7.31 -26.42 8.28
C SER A 437 7.95 -25.89 6.98
N ALA A 438 9.05 -26.47 6.55
CA ALA A 438 9.69 -26.10 5.27
C ALA A 438 8.68 -26.17 4.11
N ARG A 439 7.83 -27.19 4.09
CA ARG A 439 6.80 -27.34 3.04
C ARG A 439 5.71 -26.30 3.09
N GLU A 440 5.28 -25.90 4.28
CA GLU A 440 4.33 -24.79 4.47
C GLU A 440 4.93 -23.45 4.02
N ILE A 441 6.22 -23.23 4.24
CA ILE A 441 6.96 -22.05 3.75
C ILE A 441 7.03 -22.06 2.22
N ASP A 442 7.30 -23.19 1.59
CA ASP A 442 7.31 -23.29 0.11
C ASP A 442 5.94 -22.97 -0.48
N VAL A 443 4.87 -23.55 0.10
CA VAL A 443 3.49 -23.26 -0.31
C VAL A 443 3.17 -21.77 -0.09
N LEU A 444 3.51 -21.21 1.08
CA LEU A 444 3.29 -19.80 1.41
C LEU A 444 3.99 -18.89 0.40
N ARG A 445 5.25 -19.14 0.05
CA ARG A 445 5.99 -18.38 -0.96
C ARG A 445 5.32 -18.41 -2.33
N ALA A 446 4.79 -19.56 -2.74
CA ALA A 446 4.11 -19.68 -4.01
C ALA A 446 2.78 -18.92 -4.04
N ILE A 447 1.91 -19.09 -3.02
CA ILE A 447 0.63 -18.36 -2.95
C ILE A 447 0.82 -16.86 -2.78
N SER A 448 1.88 -16.41 -2.09
CA SER A 448 2.21 -14.98 -1.94
C SER A 448 2.58 -14.32 -3.26
N ARG A 449 3.09 -15.09 -4.23
CA ARG A 449 3.34 -14.62 -5.61
C ARG A 449 2.09 -14.68 -6.51
N GLY A 450 0.93 -15.02 -5.96
CA GLY A 450 -0.33 -15.08 -6.68
C GLY A 450 -0.66 -16.44 -7.30
N ALA A 451 0.18 -17.47 -7.09
CA ALA A 451 -0.08 -18.80 -7.66
C ALA A 451 -1.39 -19.41 -7.11
N SER A 452 -2.20 -19.98 -7.98
CA SER A 452 -3.37 -20.79 -7.64
C SER A 452 -2.94 -22.11 -6.99
N ASN A 453 -3.83 -22.77 -6.25
CA ASN A 453 -3.53 -24.09 -5.67
C ASN A 453 -3.11 -25.11 -6.72
N LYS A 454 -3.62 -25.01 -7.96
CA LYS A 454 -3.26 -25.88 -9.07
C LYS A 454 -1.82 -25.61 -9.56
N GLU A 455 -1.44 -24.35 -9.69
CA GLU A 455 -0.09 -23.95 -10.08
C GLU A 455 0.93 -24.32 -9.00
N VAL A 456 0.60 -24.08 -7.71
CA VAL A 456 1.43 -24.52 -6.57
C VAL A 456 1.61 -26.04 -6.58
N ALA A 457 0.54 -26.79 -6.87
CA ALA A 457 0.59 -28.25 -6.95
C ALA A 457 1.55 -28.73 -8.06
N GLN A 458 1.53 -28.07 -9.22
CA GLN A 458 2.46 -28.33 -10.33
C GLN A 458 3.91 -27.93 -9.95
N GLU A 459 4.13 -26.73 -9.39
CA GLU A 459 5.46 -26.21 -9.02
C GLU A 459 6.13 -27.11 -7.96
N LEU A 460 5.35 -27.61 -7.00
CA LEU A 460 5.87 -28.35 -5.86
C LEU A 460 5.71 -29.87 -5.98
N ALA A 461 5.23 -30.40 -7.11
CA ALA A 461 4.94 -31.82 -7.33
C ALA A 461 4.01 -32.42 -6.25
N LEU A 462 2.90 -31.74 -5.97
CA LEU A 462 1.86 -32.13 -5.01
C LEU A 462 0.50 -32.33 -5.69
N SER A 463 -0.48 -32.89 -4.94
CA SER A 463 -1.89 -32.81 -5.37
C SER A 463 -2.50 -31.44 -4.97
N PRO A 464 -3.49 -30.93 -5.74
CA PRO A 464 -4.20 -29.70 -5.35
C PRO A 464 -4.88 -29.79 -3.97
N SER A 465 -5.33 -30.98 -3.56
CA SER A 465 -5.90 -31.22 -2.23
C SER A 465 -4.85 -31.10 -1.13
N THR A 466 -3.65 -31.63 -1.34
CA THR A 466 -2.51 -31.48 -0.42
C THR A 466 -2.10 -30.01 -0.25
N VAL A 467 -2.05 -29.25 -1.36
CA VAL A 467 -1.78 -27.80 -1.31
C VAL A 467 -2.85 -27.09 -0.48
N ARG A 468 -4.13 -27.40 -0.69
CA ARG A 468 -5.23 -26.84 0.10
C ARG A 468 -5.03 -27.07 1.59
N THR A 469 -4.71 -28.30 2.01
CA THR A 469 -4.43 -28.65 3.40
C THR A 469 -3.25 -27.83 3.98
N HIS A 470 -2.17 -27.63 3.19
CA HIS A 470 -1.06 -26.78 3.63
C HIS A 470 -1.48 -25.31 3.77
N VAL A 471 -2.28 -24.77 2.84
CA VAL A 471 -2.80 -23.39 2.93
C VAL A 471 -3.67 -23.21 4.17
N GLU A 472 -4.59 -24.14 4.45
CA GLU A 472 -5.42 -24.13 5.66
C GLU A 472 -4.57 -24.20 6.94
N SER A 473 -3.52 -25.04 6.95
CA SER A 473 -2.58 -25.10 8.07
C SER A 473 -1.77 -23.81 8.25
N VAL A 474 -1.31 -23.20 7.17
CA VAL A 474 -0.61 -21.89 7.19
C VAL A 474 -1.53 -20.82 7.75
N PHE A 475 -2.77 -20.73 7.27
CA PHE A 475 -3.74 -19.73 7.74
C PHE A 475 -4.03 -19.89 9.23
N ARG A 476 -4.25 -21.11 9.69
CA ARG A 476 -4.45 -21.40 11.12
C ARG A 476 -3.24 -21.00 11.96
N LYS A 477 -2.01 -21.34 11.51
CA LYS A 477 -0.77 -21.05 12.23
C LYS A 477 -0.42 -19.56 12.21
N LEU A 478 -0.77 -18.87 11.15
CA LEU A 478 -0.60 -17.42 11.02
C LEU A 478 -1.84 -16.65 11.50
N GLU A 479 -2.89 -17.33 12.03
CA GLU A 479 -4.13 -16.71 12.54
C GLU A 479 -4.75 -15.71 11.55
N CYS A 480 -4.84 -16.09 10.28
CA CYS A 480 -5.38 -15.26 9.21
C CYS A 480 -6.35 -16.06 8.34
N SER A 481 -7.18 -15.37 7.54
CA SER A 481 -8.15 -16.01 6.65
C SER A 481 -7.93 -15.71 5.18
N THR A 482 -7.05 -14.76 4.85
CA THR A 482 -6.73 -14.37 3.47
C THR A 482 -5.25 -14.55 3.14
N ARG A 483 -4.98 -14.81 1.85
CA ARG A 483 -3.60 -14.90 1.33
C ARG A 483 -2.82 -13.61 1.52
N ALA A 484 -3.50 -12.46 1.40
CA ALA A 484 -2.86 -11.16 1.52
C ALA A 484 -2.35 -10.92 2.95
N VAL A 485 -3.14 -11.24 3.99
CA VAL A 485 -2.68 -11.16 5.39
C VAL A 485 -1.58 -12.16 5.67
N ALA A 486 -1.69 -13.40 5.16
CA ALA A 486 -0.63 -14.39 5.28
C ALA A 486 0.70 -13.88 4.67
N THR A 487 0.62 -13.20 3.53
CA THR A 487 1.77 -12.58 2.85
C THR A 487 2.39 -11.47 3.70
N LEU A 488 1.59 -10.53 4.24
CA LEU A 488 2.08 -9.47 5.12
C LEU A 488 2.78 -10.02 6.35
N ARG A 489 2.17 -10.99 7.03
CA ARG A 489 2.77 -11.63 8.21
C ARG A 489 4.06 -12.36 7.87
N ALA A 490 4.07 -13.08 6.74
CA ALA A 490 5.27 -13.76 6.26
C ALA A 490 6.41 -12.79 5.91
N SER A 491 6.10 -11.66 5.26
CA SER A 491 7.07 -10.58 5.00
C SER A 491 7.65 -10.03 6.29
N ALA A 492 6.81 -9.71 7.27
CA ALA A 492 7.23 -9.20 8.58
C ALA A 492 8.11 -10.21 9.35
N MET A 493 7.89 -11.51 9.13
CA MET A 493 8.69 -12.60 9.71
C MET A 493 9.97 -12.92 8.90
N GLY A 494 10.20 -12.25 7.76
CA GLY A 494 11.35 -12.51 6.88
C GLY A 494 11.30 -13.87 6.16
N LEU A 495 10.12 -14.44 5.95
CA LEU A 495 9.94 -15.75 5.31
C LEU A 495 9.81 -15.66 3.78
N LEU A 496 9.60 -14.47 3.22
CA LEU A 496 9.41 -14.22 1.79
C LEU A 496 10.63 -13.62 1.12
#